data_dfe3eadd0f666ff2604cd8f08c151b3a
#
_entry.id   dfe3eadd0f666ff2604cd8f08c151b3a
#
_cell.length_a   1.000
_cell.length_b   1.000
_cell.length_c   1.000
_cell.angle_alpha   90.00
_cell.angle_beta   90.00
_cell.angle_gamma   90.00
#
_symmetry.space_group_name_H-M   'P 1'
#
loop_
_entity.id
_entity.type
_entity.pdbx_description
1 polymer ?
#
loop_
_entity_poly.entity_id
_entity_poly.type
_entity_poly.pdbx_seq_one_letter_code
_entity_poly.pdbx_strand_id
1 'polypeptide(L)'
;DDLAHSLKTPLAVLQGVSEDMAQRPQDLEQARVLQSQIERMSQQISYQLQRASLRKSGLVRHQVRLRPVLQSLCDTLDKVYRDKRVRVSFALPEQCDVPIEQGALLELLGNLLENAYRLCLSDGRVPLEESAAGGRLCIEDDGPGVPPDQRARILQRGERLDRQHPGQGIGLAVVKDIIESYGARLTLGDSPLGGAAFRIHFPAV
;
A
#
# COMPACT_ATOMS: atom_id res chain seq x y z
N ASP A 1 -8.69 -20.41 -2.87
CA ASP A 1 -7.76 -20.45 -4.03
C ASP A 1 -8.49 -20.60 -5.37
N ASP A 2 -9.62 -21.35 -5.41
CA ASP A 2 -10.35 -21.65 -6.64
C ASP A 2 -11.03 -20.41 -7.27
N LEU A 3 -11.62 -19.56 -6.44
CA LEU A 3 -12.32 -18.35 -6.90
C LEU A 3 -11.36 -17.32 -7.50
N ALA A 4 -10.16 -17.16 -6.92
CA ALA A 4 -9.14 -16.25 -7.44
C ALA A 4 -8.67 -16.67 -8.84
N HIS A 5 -8.47 -17.96 -9.04
CA HIS A 5 -8.04 -18.52 -10.32
C HIS A 5 -9.14 -18.41 -11.38
N SER A 6 -10.39 -18.72 -11.00
CA SER A 6 -11.55 -18.65 -11.90
C SER A 6 -11.87 -17.24 -12.40
N LEU A 7 -11.51 -16.20 -11.63
CA LEU A 7 -11.71 -14.80 -12.03
C LEU A 7 -10.51 -14.21 -12.81
N LYS A 8 -9.28 -14.67 -12.54
CA LYS A 8 -8.08 -14.20 -13.27
C LYS A 8 -8.07 -14.69 -14.73
N THR A 9 -8.56 -15.88 -14.99
CA THR A 9 -8.57 -16.47 -16.34
C THR A 9 -9.38 -15.65 -17.34
N PRO A 10 -10.68 -15.31 -17.11
CA PRO A 10 -11.44 -14.50 -18.04
C PRO A 10 -10.87 -13.08 -18.19
N LEU A 11 -10.26 -12.51 -17.15
CA LEU A 11 -9.59 -11.21 -17.25
C LEU A 11 -8.37 -11.25 -18.17
N ALA A 12 -7.57 -12.30 -18.11
CA ALA A 12 -6.43 -12.48 -19.02
C ALA A 12 -6.87 -12.61 -20.48
N VAL A 13 -8.00 -13.27 -20.75
CA VAL A 13 -8.59 -13.35 -22.10
C VAL A 13 -9.04 -11.97 -22.58
N LEU A 14 -9.73 -11.20 -21.74
CA LEU A 14 -10.16 -9.83 -22.08
C LEU A 14 -8.96 -8.91 -22.32
N GLN A 15 -7.88 -9.08 -21.57
CA GLN A 15 -6.64 -8.33 -21.76
C GLN A 15 -6.02 -8.64 -23.11
N GLY A 16 -5.93 -9.92 -23.51
CA GLY A 16 -5.46 -10.29 -24.85
C GLY A 16 -6.31 -9.70 -26.00
N VAL A 17 -7.64 -9.70 -25.84
CA VAL A 17 -8.54 -9.08 -26.81
C VAL A 17 -8.31 -7.55 -26.91
N SER A 18 -8.10 -6.89 -25.78
CA SER A 18 -7.82 -5.46 -25.74
C SER A 18 -6.48 -5.11 -26.38
N GLU A 19 -5.47 -5.95 -26.19
CA GLU A 19 -4.15 -5.81 -26.81
C GLU A 19 -4.22 -5.98 -28.33
N ASP A 20 -4.99 -6.96 -28.82
CA ASP A 20 -5.26 -7.16 -30.26
C ASP A 20 -5.99 -5.97 -30.88
N MET A 21 -6.99 -5.41 -30.19
CA MET A 21 -7.71 -4.21 -30.64
C MET A 21 -6.79 -3.00 -30.69
N ALA A 22 -5.87 -2.85 -29.75
CA ALA A 22 -4.93 -1.74 -29.72
C ALA A 22 -3.94 -1.70 -30.92
N GLN A 23 -3.79 -2.81 -31.63
CA GLN A 23 -2.99 -2.88 -32.85
C GLN A 23 -3.70 -2.29 -34.09
N ARG A 24 -5.01 -2.02 -33.98
CA ARG A 24 -5.82 -1.46 -35.08
C ARG A 24 -6.07 0.02 -34.83
N PRO A 25 -5.64 0.94 -35.71
CA PRO A 25 -5.78 2.38 -35.50
C PRO A 25 -7.23 2.85 -35.26
N GLN A 26 -8.21 2.19 -35.88
CA GLN A 26 -9.62 2.51 -35.74
C GLN A 26 -10.20 2.12 -34.36
N ASP A 27 -9.59 1.17 -33.64
CA ASP A 27 -10.09 0.61 -32.39
C ASP A 27 -9.29 1.09 -31.17
N LEU A 28 -8.29 1.94 -31.38
CA LEU A 28 -7.32 2.35 -30.36
C LEU A 28 -7.96 3.00 -29.12
N GLU A 29 -8.97 3.83 -29.34
CA GLU A 29 -9.67 4.52 -28.25
C GLU A 29 -10.54 3.54 -27.45
N GLN A 30 -11.23 2.64 -28.13
CA GLN A 30 -12.03 1.58 -27.51
C GLN A 30 -11.14 0.60 -26.74
N ALA A 31 -9.98 0.23 -27.31
CA ALA A 31 -8.99 -0.61 -26.63
C ALA A 31 -8.47 0.03 -25.32
N ARG A 32 -8.18 1.33 -25.32
CA ARG A 32 -7.77 2.06 -24.11
C ARG A 32 -8.87 2.06 -23.04
N VAL A 33 -10.12 2.30 -23.43
CA VAL A 33 -11.25 2.25 -22.48
C VAL A 33 -11.39 0.85 -21.90
N LEU A 34 -11.35 -0.19 -22.75
CA LEU A 34 -11.45 -1.58 -22.35
C LEU A 34 -10.31 -1.95 -21.37
N GLN A 35 -9.08 -1.59 -21.70
CA GLN A 35 -7.90 -1.85 -20.87
C GLN A 35 -8.01 -1.19 -19.49
N SER A 36 -8.51 0.05 -19.43
CA SER A 36 -8.74 0.72 -18.16
C SER A 36 -9.81 0.03 -17.30
N GLN A 37 -10.85 -0.53 -17.92
CA GLN A 37 -11.90 -1.28 -17.20
C GLN A 37 -11.38 -2.63 -16.72
N ILE A 38 -10.59 -3.34 -17.52
CA ILE A 38 -9.96 -4.61 -17.14
C ILE A 38 -9.03 -4.41 -15.94
N GLU A 39 -8.20 -3.37 -15.96
CA GLU A 39 -7.37 -2.99 -14.83
C GLU A 39 -8.19 -2.72 -13.56
N ARG A 40 -9.26 -1.95 -13.66
CA ARG A 40 -10.19 -1.68 -12.54
C ARG A 40 -10.80 -2.96 -11.99
N MET A 41 -11.26 -3.86 -12.86
CA MET A 41 -11.84 -5.15 -12.44
C MET A 41 -10.80 -6.04 -11.77
N SER A 42 -9.59 -6.13 -12.30
CA SER A 42 -8.48 -6.89 -11.73
C SER A 42 -8.15 -6.43 -10.31
N GLN A 43 -8.10 -5.12 -10.10
CA GLN A 43 -7.85 -4.51 -8.81
C GLN A 43 -8.99 -4.78 -7.83
N GLN A 44 -10.23 -4.63 -8.27
CA GLN A 44 -11.40 -4.86 -7.43
C GLN A 44 -11.53 -6.33 -7.01
N ILE A 45 -11.19 -7.25 -7.91
CA ILE A 45 -11.16 -8.68 -7.61
C ILE A 45 -10.04 -9.01 -6.63
N SER A 46 -8.85 -8.51 -6.86
CA SER A 46 -7.70 -8.68 -5.94
C SER A 46 -8.04 -8.15 -4.55
N TYR A 47 -8.64 -6.98 -4.46
CA TYR A 47 -9.12 -6.38 -3.23
C TYR A 47 -10.15 -7.28 -2.50
N GLN A 48 -11.17 -7.79 -3.20
CA GLN A 48 -12.20 -8.63 -2.59
C GLN A 48 -11.65 -9.98 -2.12
N LEU A 49 -10.75 -10.59 -2.89
CA LEU A 49 -10.10 -11.84 -2.53
C LEU A 49 -9.23 -11.70 -1.29
N GLN A 50 -8.49 -10.61 -1.21
CA GLN A 50 -7.68 -10.28 -0.06
C GLN A 50 -8.52 -10.03 1.19
N ARG A 51 -9.60 -9.24 1.08
CA ARG A 51 -10.53 -9.00 2.17
C ARG A 51 -11.17 -10.31 2.69
N ALA A 52 -11.44 -11.27 1.80
CA ALA A 52 -11.93 -12.59 2.18
C ALA A 52 -10.85 -13.41 2.91
N SER A 53 -9.59 -13.28 2.52
CA SER A 53 -8.45 -13.94 3.17
C SER A 53 -8.19 -13.36 4.57
N LEU A 54 -8.21 -12.05 4.71
CA LEU A 54 -8.00 -11.35 5.99
C LEU A 54 -9.03 -11.75 7.06
N ARG A 55 -10.29 -11.98 6.66
CA ARG A 55 -11.35 -12.48 7.57
C ARG A 55 -11.08 -13.86 8.15
N LYS A 56 -10.29 -14.70 7.46
CA LYS A 56 -9.88 -16.04 7.94
C LYS A 56 -8.65 -15.98 8.85
N SER A 57 -7.80 -14.96 8.71
CA SER A 57 -6.53 -14.85 9.46
C SER A 57 -6.67 -14.37 10.91
N GLY A 58 -7.79 -13.79 11.31
CA GLY A 58 -7.98 -13.21 12.64
C GLY A 58 -7.93 -14.18 13.85
N LEU A 59 -7.75 -15.48 13.62
CA LEU A 59 -7.67 -16.51 14.66
C LEU A 59 -6.26 -17.03 14.92
N VAL A 60 -5.27 -16.66 14.10
CA VAL A 60 -3.87 -17.13 14.25
C VAL A 60 -3.02 -15.96 14.74
N ARG A 61 -2.30 -16.15 15.85
CA ARG A 61 -1.29 -15.19 16.30
C ARG A 61 -0.09 -15.24 15.34
N HIS A 62 -0.01 -14.26 14.47
CA HIS A 62 1.16 -14.08 13.62
C HIS A 62 2.22 -13.27 14.36
N GLN A 63 3.48 -13.62 14.14
CA GLN A 63 4.64 -12.82 14.55
C GLN A 63 5.61 -12.80 13.39
N VAL A 64 5.59 -11.71 12.64
CA VAL A 64 6.42 -11.54 11.46
C VAL A 64 7.51 -10.52 11.75
N ARG A 65 8.74 -10.90 11.47
CA ARG A 65 9.90 -10.02 11.64
C ARG A 65 9.83 -8.84 10.69
N LEU A 66 9.80 -7.64 11.25
CA LEU A 66 9.53 -6.40 10.50
C LEU A 66 10.69 -6.00 9.58
N ARG A 67 11.94 -6.04 10.11
CA ARG A 67 13.11 -5.52 9.38
C ARG A 67 13.37 -6.19 8.03
N PRO A 68 13.33 -7.54 7.88
CA PRO A 68 13.50 -8.19 6.58
C PRO A 68 12.43 -7.80 5.56
N VAL A 69 11.19 -7.60 6.01
CA VAL A 69 10.08 -7.18 5.13
C VAL A 69 10.31 -5.76 4.63
N LEU A 70 10.68 -4.82 5.51
CA LEU A 70 11.02 -3.44 5.14
C LEU A 70 12.19 -3.40 4.16
N GLN A 71 13.26 -4.15 4.44
CA GLN A 71 14.44 -4.19 3.57
C GLN A 71 14.09 -4.69 2.17
N SER A 72 13.37 -5.79 2.05
CA SER A 72 12.93 -6.35 0.76
C SER A 72 12.07 -5.38 -0.05
N LEU A 73 11.17 -4.65 0.62
CA LEU A 73 10.34 -3.63 -0.02
C LEU A 73 11.16 -2.44 -0.49
N CYS A 74 12.08 -1.92 0.35
CA CYS A 74 12.95 -0.82 -0.01
C CYS A 74 13.88 -1.19 -1.16
N ASP A 75 14.49 -2.39 -1.15
CA ASP A 75 15.33 -2.88 -2.25
C ASP A 75 14.58 -2.94 -3.60
N THR A 76 13.28 -3.22 -3.55
CA THR A 76 12.43 -3.21 -4.74
C THR A 76 12.10 -1.80 -5.18
N LEU A 77 11.70 -0.92 -4.26
CA LEU A 77 11.34 0.46 -4.55
C LEU A 77 12.56 1.29 -5.00
N ASP A 78 13.76 1.02 -4.47
CA ASP A 78 15.01 1.63 -4.92
C ASP A 78 15.29 1.38 -6.40
N LYS A 79 14.91 0.21 -6.92
CA LYS A 79 15.02 -0.09 -8.35
C LYS A 79 13.99 0.67 -9.17
N VAL A 80 12.75 0.78 -8.68
CA VAL A 80 11.66 1.49 -9.36
C VAL A 80 11.91 3.01 -9.38
N TYR A 81 12.34 3.57 -8.23
CA TYR A 81 12.58 5.00 -8.04
C TYR A 81 14.06 5.38 -8.10
N ARG A 82 14.86 4.61 -8.81
CA ARG A 82 16.34 4.73 -8.91
C ARG A 82 16.82 6.16 -9.19
N ASP A 83 16.12 6.89 -10.05
CA ASP A 83 16.50 8.24 -10.46
C ASP A 83 16.29 9.27 -9.34
N LYS A 84 15.39 8.99 -8.40
CA LYS A 84 15.12 9.84 -7.23
C LYS A 84 16.20 9.73 -6.14
N ARG A 85 16.93 8.60 -6.07
CA ARG A 85 17.94 8.32 -5.04
C ARG A 85 17.41 8.50 -3.61
N VAL A 86 16.23 7.95 -3.34
CA VAL A 86 15.58 8.04 -2.03
C VAL A 86 16.42 7.32 -0.98
N ARG A 87 16.58 7.93 0.18
CA ARG A 87 17.29 7.34 1.33
C ARG A 87 16.29 7.02 2.42
N VAL A 88 16.06 5.75 2.69
CA VAL A 88 15.18 5.32 3.78
C VAL A 88 16.01 4.79 4.95
N SER A 89 15.79 5.33 6.13
CA SER A 89 16.43 4.89 7.37
C SER A 89 15.44 4.17 8.30
N PHE A 90 15.92 3.10 8.95
CA PHE A 90 15.12 2.32 9.91
C PHE A 90 15.55 2.65 11.34
N ALA A 91 14.68 3.29 12.11
CA ALA A 91 14.86 3.57 13.54
C ALA A 91 13.98 2.62 14.36
N LEU A 92 14.34 1.33 14.37
CA LEU A 92 13.62 0.25 15.04
C LEU A 92 14.60 -0.79 15.57
N PRO A 93 14.23 -1.56 16.62
CA PRO A 93 15.03 -2.65 17.11
C PRO A 93 15.38 -3.66 16.03
N GLU A 94 16.53 -4.32 16.17
CA GLU A 94 16.97 -5.32 15.20
C GLU A 94 16.05 -6.55 15.18
N GLN A 95 15.51 -6.88 16.34
CA GLN A 95 14.51 -7.93 16.51
C GLN A 95 13.20 -7.29 16.97
N CYS A 96 12.30 -7.05 16.02
CA CYS A 96 10.94 -6.61 16.30
C CYS A 96 9.97 -7.39 15.41
N ASP A 97 8.95 -7.93 16.03
CA ASP A 97 7.92 -8.71 15.39
C ASP A 97 6.59 -7.95 15.47
N VAL A 98 5.77 -8.08 14.43
CA VAL A 98 4.44 -7.47 14.37
C VAL A 98 3.36 -8.54 14.24
N PRO A 99 2.17 -8.35 14.83
CA PRO A 99 1.11 -9.36 14.86
C PRO A 99 0.26 -9.33 13.60
N ILE A 100 0.90 -9.28 12.42
CA ILE A 100 0.24 -9.27 11.11
C ILE A 100 0.81 -10.43 10.27
N GLU A 101 -0.04 -11.10 9.51
CA GLU A 101 0.37 -12.13 8.55
C GLU A 101 1.30 -11.51 7.48
N GLN A 102 2.28 -12.28 7.00
CA GLN A 102 3.35 -11.77 6.14
C GLN A 102 2.85 -11.14 4.83
N GLY A 103 1.84 -11.75 4.18
CA GLY A 103 1.27 -11.22 2.94
C GLY A 103 0.54 -9.90 3.17
N ALA A 104 -0.25 -9.81 4.24
CA ALA A 104 -0.94 -8.59 4.63
C ALA A 104 0.06 -7.48 5.04
N LEU A 105 1.15 -7.84 5.73
CA LEU A 105 2.19 -6.91 6.11
C LEU A 105 2.94 -6.35 4.89
N LEU A 106 3.29 -7.22 3.93
CA LEU A 106 3.92 -6.80 2.67
C LEU A 106 3.05 -5.80 1.92
N GLU A 107 1.75 -6.05 1.85
CA GLU A 107 0.83 -5.17 1.15
C GLU A 107 0.58 -3.86 1.88
N LEU A 108 0.40 -3.91 3.20
CA LEU A 108 0.28 -2.74 4.06
C LEU A 108 1.48 -1.80 3.91
N LEU A 109 2.68 -2.34 4.15
CA LEU A 109 3.92 -1.58 4.09
C LEU A 109 4.30 -1.19 2.66
N GLY A 110 4.03 -2.06 1.68
CA GLY A 110 4.27 -1.78 0.27
C GLY A 110 3.51 -0.54 -0.20
N ASN A 111 2.23 -0.43 0.11
CA ASN A 111 1.42 0.73 -0.23
C ASN A 111 1.88 2.02 0.47
N LEU A 112 2.24 1.94 1.75
CA LEU A 112 2.68 3.12 2.49
C LEU A 112 4.08 3.57 2.07
N LEU A 113 5.02 2.64 1.88
CA LEU A 113 6.37 2.95 1.41
C LEU A 113 6.37 3.47 -0.03
N GLU A 114 5.56 2.89 -0.93
CA GLU A 114 5.43 3.40 -2.29
C GLU A 114 4.94 4.85 -2.29
N ASN A 115 3.95 5.19 -1.45
CA ASN A 115 3.51 6.56 -1.29
C ASN A 115 4.66 7.48 -0.82
N ALA A 116 5.43 7.03 0.17
CA ALA A 116 6.58 7.78 0.65
C ALA A 116 7.62 7.98 -0.45
N TYR A 117 8.04 6.92 -1.16
CA TYR A 117 8.99 7.00 -2.28
C TYR A 117 8.52 7.92 -3.41
N ARG A 118 7.23 7.86 -3.73
CA ARG A 118 6.65 8.69 -4.79
C ARG A 118 6.60 10.16 -4.43
N LEU A 119 6.28 10.50 -3.19
CA LEU A 119 6.01 11.86 -2.74
C LEU A 119 7.21 12.54 -2.07
N CYS A 120 8.16 11.80 -1.48
CA CYS A 120 9.32 12.38 -0.83
C CYS A 120 10.19 13.20 -1.81
N LEU A 121 10.99 14.10 -1.30
CA LEU A 121 12.03 14.78 -2.05
C LEU A 121 13.27 13.90 -2.14
N SER A 122 13.78 13.40 -1.03
CA SER A 122 14.98 12.56 -0.95
C SER A 122 15.02 11.59 0.23
N ASP A 123 14.31 11.87 1.30
CA ASP A 123 14.49 11.18 2.57
C ASP A 123 13.20 10.58 3.14
N GLY A 124 13.31 9.35 3.61
CA GLY A 124 12.28 8.65 4.35
C GLY A 124 12.81 8.05 5.65
N ARG A 125 11.94 7.83 6.62
CA ARG A 125 12.29 7.20 7.89
C ARG A 125 11.18 6.27 8.36
N VAL A 126 11.57 5.14 8.92
CA VAL A 126 10.65 4.16 9.50
C VAL A 126 11.02 3.94 10.96
N PRO A 127 10.50 4.74 11.89
CA PRO A 127 10.66 4.51 13.32
C PRO A 127 9.59 3.56 13.86
N LEU A 128 9.98 2.73 14.83
CA LEU A 128 9.09 1.94 15.70
C LEU A 128 9.26 2.40 17.12
N GLU A 129 8.19 2.85 17.73
CA GLU A 129 8.12 3.21 19.14
C GLU A 129 7.27 2.18 19.88
N GLU A 130 7.83 1.58 20.92
CA GLU A 130 7.12 0.65 21.81
C GLU A 130 6.65 1.38 23.06
N SER A 131 5.43 1.09 23.49
CA SER A 131 4.84 1.61 24.71
C SER A 131 4.01 0.54 25.42
N ALA A 132 3.66 0.79 26.67
CA ALA A 132 2.75 -0.09 27.42
C ALA A 132 1.35 -0.24 26.76
N ALA A 133 0.98 0.69 25.89
CA ALA A 133 -0.28 0.66 25.14
C ALA A 133 -0.18 -0.07 23.78
N GLY A 134 0.99 -0.62 23.42
CA GLY A 134 1.28 -1.28 22.15
C GLY A 134 2.39 -0.61 21.36
N GLY A 135 2.66 -1.14 20.17
CA GLY A 135 3.68 -0.61 19.26
C GLY A 135 3.13 0.47 18.33
N ARG A 136 3.94 1.46 18.00
CA ARG A 136 3.63 2.49 17.00
C ARG A 136 4.69 2.48 15.89
N LEU A 137 4.34 1.96 14.73
CA LEU A 137 5.17 1.99 13.53
C LEU A 137 4.82 3.22 12.70
N CYS A 138 5.82 4.01 12.33
CA CYS A 138 5.61 5.18 11.49
C CYS A 138 6.31 5.00 10.14
N ILE A 139 5.73 5.56 9.08
CA ILE A 139 6.35 5.78 7.78
C ILE A 139 6.35 7.28 7.55
N GLU A 140 7.53 7.87 7.52
CA GLU A 140 7.77 9.30 7.47
C GLU A 140 8.49 9.67 6.18
N ASP A 141 8.11 10.78 5.55
CA ASP A 141 8.76 11.33 4.36
C ASP A 141 9.05 12.82 4.51
N ASP A 142 9.87 13.36 3.61
CA ASP A 142 10.22 14.77 3.47
C ASP A 142 9.47 15.46 2.32
N GLY A 143 8.34 14.90 1.88
CA GLY A 143 7.53 15.42 0.79
C GLY A 143 6.66 16.63 1.18
N PRO A 144 5.63 16.93 0.38
CA PRO A 144 4.78 18.12 0.62
C PRO A 144 3.86 17.98 1.84
N GLY A 145 3.79 16.79 2.46
CA GLY A 145 2.86 16.52 3.55
C GLY A 145 1.39 16.49 3.13
N VAL A 146 0.51 16.48 4.12
CA VAL A 146 -0.96 16.48 3.92
C VAL A 146 -1.59 17.54 4.80
N PRO A 147 -2.32 18.51 4.22
CA PRO A 147 -3.02 19.54 4.98
C PRO A 147 -3.98 18.93 6.02
N PRO A 148 -4.07 19.51 7.24
CA PRO A 148 -4.87 18.93 8.33
C PRO A 148 -6.35 18.68 7.98
N ASP A 149 -6.96 19.59 7.22
CA ASP A 149 -8.35 19.53 6.76
C ASP A 149 -8.61 18.39 5.76
N GLN A 150 -7.56 17.86 5.13
CA GLN A 150 -7.65 16.79 4.13
C GLN A 150 -7.33 15.40 4.71
N ARG A 151 -6.65 15.30 5.86
CA ARG A 151 -6.19 14.05 6.45
C ARG A 151 -7.31 13.04 6.70
N ALA A 152 -8.41 13.51 7.31
CA ALA A 152 -9.56 12.65 7.58
C ALA A 152 -10.19 12.09 6.29
N ARG A 153 -10.29 12.92 5.25
CA ARG A 153 -10.85 12.52 3.95
C ARG A 153 -10.00 11.48 3.25
N ILE A 154 -8.67 11.64 3.27
CA ILE A 154 -7.73 10.67 2.69
C ILE A 154 -7.84 9.32 3.38
N LEU A 155 -7.91 9.30 4.71
CA LEU A 155 -8.04 8.08 5.50
C LEU A 155 -9.42 7.43 5.35
N GLN A 156 -10.49 8.19 5.13
CA GLN A 156 -11.84 7.64 5.00
C GLN A 156 -12.12 7.02 3.63
N ARG A 157 -11.64 7.62 2.54
CA ARG A 157 -12.04 7.26 1.17
C ARG A 157 -10.93 6.66 0.33
N GLY A 158 -9.67 6.67 0.80
CA GLY A 158 -8.54 6.36 -0.08
C GLY A 158 -8.44 7.33 -1.27
N GLU A 159 -9.04 8.53 -1.16
CA GLU A 159 -9.01 9.55 -2.20
C GLU A 159 -7.62 10.17 -2.34
N ARG A 160 -7.30 10.56 -3.57
CA ARG A 160 -6.04 11.20 -3.93
C ARG A 160 -6.16 12.71 -3.83
N LEU A 161 -5.12 13.34 -3.30
CA LEU A 161 -4.93 14.81 -3.38
C LEU A 161 -4.36 15.22 -4.74
N ASP A 162 -3.56 14.36 -5.34
CA ASP A 162 -2.89 14.66 -6.60
C ASP A 162 -3.60 13.99 -7.78
N ARG A 163 -4.20 14.82 -8.65
CA ARG A 163 -4.86 14.40 -9.88
C ARG A 163 -3.89 14.33 -11.08
N GLN A 164 -2.65 14.79 -10.92
CA GLN A 164 -1.72 14.97 -12.04
C GLN A 164 -0.82 13.76 -12.29
N HIS A 165 -0.66 12.85 -11.33
CA HIS A 165 0.18 11.66 -11.49
C HIS A 165 -0.67 10.38 -11.56
N PRO A 166 -0.41 9.50 -12.54
CA PRO A 166 -1.08 8.21 -12.65
C PRO A 166 -0.65 7.31 -11.47
N GLY A 167 -1.56 6.99 -10.60
CA GLY A 167 -1.40 6.10 -9.46
C GLY A 167 -2.77 5.91 -8.84
N GLN A 168 -3.04 4.71 -8.34
CA GLN A 168 -4.40 4.30 -8.04
C GLN A 168 -4.72 4.61 -6.57
N GLY A 169 -5.74 5.40 -6.26
CA GLY A 169 -6.24 5.70 -4.91
C GLY A 169 -6.69 4.48 -4.08
N ILE A 170 -6.39 3.28 -4.57
CA ILE A 170 -6.75 2.00 -3.97
C ILE A 170 -5.78 1.64 -2.83
N GLY A 171 -4.54 2.08 -2.87
CA GLY A 171 -3.53 1.68 -1.88
C GLY A 171 -3.90 2.00 -0.44
N LEU A 172 -4.44 3.19 -0.17
CA LEU A 172 -4.87 3.57 1.18
C LEU A 172 -6.17 2.87 1.62
N ALA A 173 -7.05 2.50 0.70
CA ALA A 173 -8.23 1.69 1.03
C ALA A 173 -7.82 0.29 1.48
N VAL A 174 -6.87 -0.33 0.80
CA VAL A 174 -6.28 -1.63 1.18
C VAL A 174 -5.58 -1.54 2.54
N VAL A 175 -4.77 -0.49 2.75
CA VAL A 175 -4.11 -0.21 4.03
C VAL A 175 -5.14 -0.16 5.15
N LYS A 176 -6.23 0.57 4.96
CA LYS A 176 -7.30 0.70 5.95
C LYS A 176 -7.95 -0.64 6.30
N ASP A 177 -8.30 -1.45 5.30
CA ASP A 177 -8.93 -2.74 5.51
C ASP A 177 -8.02 -3.71 6.27
N ILE A 178 -6.71 -3.71 5.96
CA ILE A 178 -5.73 -4.50 6.70
C ILE A 178 -5.68 -4.03 8.15
N ILE A 179 -5.51 -2.73 8.37
CA ILE A 179 -5.43 -2.12 9.71
C ILE A 179 -6.66 -2.49 10.56
N GLU A 180 -7.87 -2.36 10.00
CA GLU A 180 -9.12 -2.70 10.68
C GLU A 180 -9.22 -4.20 10.99
N SER A 181 -8.76 -5.07 10.08
CA SER A 181 -8.79 -6.53 10.26
C SER A 181 -7.92 -7.02 11.42
N TYR A 182 -6.85 -6.30 11.72
CA TYR A 182 -5.92 -6.63 12.81
C TYR A 182 -6.17 -5.79 14.08
N GLY A 183 -7.27 -5.03 14.14
CA GLY A 183 -7.61 -4.22 15.30
C GLY A 183 -6.63 -3.07 15.57
N ALA A 184 -5.81 -2.74 14.57
CA ALA A 184 -4.87 -1.62 14.62
C ALA A 184 -5.57 -0.30 14.27
N ARG A 185 -4.87 0.81 14.43
CA ARG A 185 -5.35 2.15 14.07
C ARG A 185 -4.33 2.87 13.20
N LEU A 186 -4.80 3.48 12.12
CA LEU A 186 -3.99 4.33 11.25
C LEU A 186 -4.28 5.81 11.55
N THR A 187 -3.22 6.60 11.72
CA THR A 187 -3.30 8.06 11.83
C THR A 187 -2.32 8.72 10.86
N LEU A 188 -2.65 9.93 10.43
CA LEU A 188 -1.85 10.73 9.51
C LEU A 188 -1.55 12.08 10.13
N GLY A 189 -0.30 12.49 10.10
CA GLY A 189 0.16 13.76 10.65
C GLY A 189 1.39 14.28 9.95
N ASP A 190 2.03 15.28 10.55
CA ASP A 190 3.27 15.84 10.04
C ASP A 190 4.46 14.95 10.40
N SER A 191 5.37 14.83 9.43
CA SER A 191 6.66 14.16 9.60
C SER A 191 7.67 15.12 10.21
N PRO A 192 8.54 14.67 11.12
CA PRO A 192 9.71 15.43 11.56
C PRO A 192 10.65 15.82 10.41
N LEU A 193 10.57 15.13 9.28
CA LEU A 193 11.33 15.42 8.06
C LEU A 193 10.69 16.54 7.22
N GLY A 194 9.49 16.99 7.56
CA GLY A 194 8.77 18.07 6.89
C GLY A 194 7.58 17.63 6.02
N GLY A 195 7.47 16.35 5.71
CA GLY A 195 6.41 15.79 4.88
C GLY A 195 5.28 15.11 5.67
N ALA A 196 4.81 13.96 5.20
CA ALA A 196 3.75 13.20 5.84
C ALA A 196 4.30 12.10 6.77
N ALA A 197 3.55 11.80 7.82
CA ALA A 197 3.79 10.67 8.71
C ALA A 197 2.54 9.81 8.83
N PHE A 198 2.57 8.61 8.28
CA PHE A 198 1.57 7.58 8.51
C PHE A 198 1.97 6.76 9.75
N ARG A 199 1.09 6.70 10.73
CA ARG A 199 1.35 6.03 12.01
C ARG A 199 0.37 4.89 12.21
N ILE A 200 0.90 3.69 12.34
CA ILE A 200 0.15 2.46 12.62
C ILE A 200 0.30 2.18 14.11
N HIS A 201 -0.83 2.15 14.82
CA HIS A 201 -0.89 1.84 16.24
C HIS A 201 -1.39 0.40 16.40
N PHE A 202 -0.51 -0.49 16.83
CA PHE A 202 -0.87 -1.86 17.17
C PHE A 202 -1.41 -1.91 18.60
N PRO A 203 -2.46 -2.71 18.85
CA PRO A 203 -2.93 -2.93 20.22
C PRO A 203 -1.83 -3.62 21.06
N ALA A 204 -1.86 -3.39 22.37
CA ALA A 204 -1.05 -4.18 23.29
C ALA A 204 -1.45 -5.67 23.20
N VAL A 205 -0.48 -6.57 23.20
CA VAL A 205 -0.66 -8.03 23.14
C VAL A 205 -0.95 -8.59 24.52
#